data_2275021b40fce0297178a2d095902fc7
#
_entry.id   2275021b40fce0297178a2d095902fc7
#
_cell.length_a   1.000
_cell.length_b   1.000
_cell.length_c   1.000
_cell.angle_alpha   90.00
_cell.angle_beta   90.00
_cell.angle_gamma   90.00
#
_symmetry.space_group_name_H-M   'P 1'
#
loop_
_entity.id
_entity.type
_entity.pdbx_description
1 polymer ?
#
loop_
_entity_poly.entity_id
_entity_poly.type
_entity_poly.pdbx_seq_one_letter_code
_entity_poly.pdbx_strand_id
1 'polypeptide(L)'
;RPITADSALMNPAAKVIALKATVAGTAQDHLQIFNIDTKSKMKSHQMPESVVYWRWISPSLMGIVTNTAVYHWSMEGDSEPQKMFDRTGNLNGCQIIAYRASQDMKWFSVVGIAAGDPSRPGLVKGKMQLFSKELGRSQELDAHACAFSTHQVTGNSVKSQVIAFAQKTVMPDGNV
;
A
#
# COMPACT_ATOMS: atom_id res chain seq x y z
N ARG A 1 -4.41 -29.72 5.71
CA ARG A 1 -5.77 -29.15 5.58
C ARG A 1 -5.74 -28.18 4.42
N PRO A 2 -6.61 -28.28 3.42
CA PRO A 2 -6.66 -27.30 2.34
C PRO A 2 -7.03 -25.93 2.91
N ILE A 3 -6.33 -24.89 2.46
CA ILE A 3 -6.60 -23.50 2.82
C ILE A 3 -7.06 -22.82 1.55
N THR A 4 -8.24 -22.22 1.58
CA THR A 4 -8.75 -21.42 0.46
C THR A 4 -8.21 -19.99 0.59
N ALA A 5 -7.53 -19.50 -0.42
CA ALA A 5 -7.02 -18.13 -0.47
C ALA A 5 -6.99 -17.62 -1.92
N ASP A 6 -7.31 -16.35 -2.11
CA ASP A 6 -7.27 -15.65 -3.40
C ASP A 6 -5.90 -15.02 -3.66
N SER A 7 -5.17 -14.72 -2.58
CA SER A 7 -3.88 -14.05 -2.61
C SER A 7 -3.01 -14.50 -1.46
N ALA A 8 -1.70 -14.55 -1.69
CA ALA A 8 -0.71 -14.95 -0.71
C ALA A 8 0.55 -14.09 -0.81
N LEU A 9 1.14 -13.72 0.32
CA LEU A 9 2.37 -12.94 0.41
C LEU A 9 3.34 -13.59 1.41
N MET A 10 4.53 -13.93 0.92
CA MET A 10 5.61 -14.37 1.80
C MET A 10 6.20 -13.20 2.56
N ASN A 11 6.51 -13.43 3.83
CA ASN A 11 7.26 -12.46 4.63
C ASN A 11 8.69 -12.33 4.08
N PRO A 12 9.27 -11.10 4.02
CA PRO A 12 10.58 -10.87 3.42
C PRO A 12 11.76 -11.45 4.21
N ALA A 13 11.57 -11.81 5.50
CA ALA A 13 12.67 -12.23 6.37
C ALA A 13 12.37 -13.50 7.18
N ALA A 14 11.14 -13.94 7.27
CA ALA A 14 10.72 -15.08 8.07
C ALA A 14 9.90 -16.09 7.25
N LYS A 15 9.85 -17.34 7.71
CA LYS A 15 8.99 -18.37 7.12
C LYS A 15 7.53 -18.20 7.55
N VAL A 16 7.01 -17.03 7.24
CA VAL A 16 5.64 -16.59 7.55
C VAL A 16 4.95 -16.23 6.23
N ILE A 17 3.74 -16.72 6.07
CA ILE A 17 2.89 -16.43 4.91
C ILE A 17 1.61 -15.72 5.36
N ALA A 18 1.25 -14.68 4.66
CA ALA A 18 -0.03 -14.02 4.77
C ALA A 18 -0.96 -14.50 3.65
N LEU A 19 -2.17 -14.85 4.01
CA LEU A 19 -3.22 -15.34 3.11
C LEU A 19 -4.43 -14.42 3.19
N LYS A 20 -5.02 -14.12 2.04
CA LYS A 20 -6.26 -13.36 1.91
C LYS A 20 -7.30 -14.22 1.20
N ALA A 21 -8.50 -14.25 1.73
CA ALA A 21 -9.66 -14.90 1.11
C ALA A 21 -10.87 -13.98 1.18
N THR A 22 -11.57 -13.82 0.06
CA THR A 22 -12.85 -13.11 0.03
C THR A 22 -13.92 -13.94 0.72
N VAL A 23 -14.67 -13.33 1.62
CA VAL A 23 -15.77 -14.01 2.32
C VAL A 23 -16.96 -14.10 1.40
N ALA A 24 -17.39 -15.31 1.10
CA ALA A 24 -18.48 -15.57 0.15
C ALA A 24 -19.76 -14.78 0.51
N GLY A 25 -20.33 -14.11 -0.49
CA GLY A 25 -21.55 -13.31 -0.32
C GLY A 25 -21.36 -11.95 0.36
N THR A 26 -20.12 -11.53 0.60
CA THR A 26 -19.81 -10.24 1.21
C THR A 26 -18.74 -9.49 0.40
N ALA A 27 -18.58 -8.19 0.68
CA ALA A 27 -17.47 -7.38 0.19
C ALA A 27 -16.36 -7.27 1.24
N GLN A 28 -16.12 -8.34 1.99
CA GLN A 28 -15.15 -8.38 3.08
C GLN A 28 -14.09 -9.44 2.79
N ASP A 29 -12.87 -9.16 3.21
CA ASP A 29 -11.77 -10.11 3.10
C ASP A 29 -11.34 -10.62 4.49
N HIS A 30 -11.03 -11.91 4.56
CA HIS A 30 -10.45 -12.54 5.72
C HIS A 30 -8.95 -12.70 5.51
N LEU A 31 -8.17 -12.12 6.42
CA LEU A 31 -6.71 -12.20 6.42
C LEU A 31 -6.24 -13.20 7.46
N GLN A 32 -5.28 -14.03 7.10
CA GLN A 32 -4.68 -15.04 7.97
C GLN A 32 -3.17 -15.02 7.84
N ILE A 33 -2.47 -15.12 8.96
CA ILE A 33 -1.01 -15.19 9.02
C ILE A 33 -0.63 -16.56 9.59
N PHE A 34 0.22 -17.28 8.86
CA PHE A 34 0.70 -18.62 9.25
C PHE A 34 2.21 -18.64 9.35
N ASN A 35 2.71 -19.35 10.36
CA ASN A 35 4.09 -19.80 10.42
C ASN A 35 4.19 -21.13 9.67
N ILE A 36 5.06 -21.20 8.66
CA ILE A 36 5.21 -22.36 7.79
C ILE A 36 5.96 -23.49 8.50
N ASP A 37 6.95 -23.17 9.32
CA ASP A 37 7.78 -24.17 10.04
C ASP A 37 6.94 -24.90 11.10
N THR A 38 6.22 -24.15 11.91
CA THR A 38 5.36 -24.73 12.97
C THR A 38 4.00 -25.17 12.45
N LYS A 39 3.66 -24.88 11.19
CA LYS A 39 2.36 -25.15 10.55
C LYS A 39 1.19 -24.62 11.38
N SER A 40 1.38 -23.52 12.06
CA SER A 40 0.41 -22.91 12.96
C SER A 40 -0.09 -21.57 12.45
N LYS A 41 -1.38 -21.30 12.71
CA LYS A 41 -1.96 -19.98 12.49
C LYS A 41 -1.50 -19.05 13.61
N MET A 42 -0.85 -17.94 13.24
CA MET A 42 -0.37 -16.92 14.17
C MET A 42 -1.46 -15.89 14.47
N LYS A 43 -2.11 -15.39 13.41
CA LYS A 43 -3.12 -14.33 13.51
C LYS A 43 -4.20 -14.52 12.46
N SER A 44 -5.37 -13.97 12.72
CA SER A 44 -6.42 -13.82 11.71
C SER A 44 -7.27 -12.60 12.02
N HIS A 45 -7.75 -11.93 10.97
CA HIS A 45 -8.64 -10.78 11.09
C HIS A 45 -9.57 -10.71 9.90
N GLN A 46 -10.84 -10.38 10.15
CA GLN A 46 -11.81 -10.10 9.10
C GLN A 46 -11.85 -8.60 8.87
N MET A 47 -11.46 -8.18 7.67
CA MET A 47 -11.49 -6.76 7.30
C MET A 47 -12.93 -6.28 7.12
N PRO A 48 -13.23 -5.02 7.45
CA PRO A 48 -14.57 -4.46 7.28
C PRO A 48 -14.98 -4.30 5.81
N GLU A 49 -14.01 -4.31 4.90
CA GLU A 49 -14.20 -4.14 3.45
C GLU A 49 -13.12 -4.90 2.64
N SER A 50 -13.27 -4.93 1.32
CA SER A 50 -12.32 -5.61 0.44
C SER A 50 -10.94 -4.96 0.45
N VAL A 51 -9.92 -5.78 0.50
CA VAL A 51 -8.52 -5.40 0.38
C VAL A 51 -8.14 -5.36 -1.09
N VAL A 52 -7.86 -4.16 -1.59
CA VAL A 52 -7.50 -3.93 -3.00
C VAL A 52 -6.00 -3.99 -3.27
N TYR A 53 -5.20 -3.79 -2.23
CA TYR A 53 -3.74 -3.92 -2.29
C TYR A 53 -3.18 -4.18 -0.88
N TRP A 54 -2.19 -5.05 -0.77
CA TRP A 54 -1.52 -5.34 0.48
C TRP A 54 -0.07 -5.75 0.27
N ARG A 55 0.78 -5.51 1.26
CA ARG A 55 2.19 -5.91 1.22
C ARG A 55 2.83 -5.89 2.59
N TRP A 56 3.93 -6.60 2.73
CA TRP A 56 4.83 -6.41 3.86
C TRP A 56 5.61 -5.11 3.69
N ILE A 57 5.50 -4.20 4.67
CA ILE A 57 6.29 -2.97 4.76
C ILE A 57 7.64 -3.28 5.40
N SER A 58 7.61 -4.12 6.42
CA SER A 58 8.77 -4.67 7.13
C SER A 58 8.50 -6.13 7.52
N PRO A 59 9.47 -6.88 8.07
CA PRO A 59 9.24 -8.23 8.56
C PRO A 59 8.13 -8.33 9.64
N SER A 60 7.90 -7.27 10.39
CA SER A 60 6.90 -7.25 11.48
C SER A 60 5.66 -6.40 11.18
N LEU A 61 5.56 -5.79 9.99
CA LEU A 61 4.48 -4.85 9.68
C LEU A 61 3.92 -5.07 8.28
N MET A 62 2.62 -5.24 8.18
CA MET A 62 1.88 -5.31 6.92
C MET A 62 1.13 -4.01 6.66
N GLY A 63 1.20 -3.51 5.44
CA GLY A 63 0.35 -2.44 4.92
C GLY A 63 -0.79 -3.01 4.12
N ILE A 64 -1.99 -2.55 4.39
CA ILE A 64 -3.25 -3.01 3.80
C ILE A 64 -3.98 -1.78 3.27
N VAL A 65 -4.32 -1.80 1.99
CA VAL A 65 -5.13 -0.76 1.34
C VAL A 65 -6.47 -1.36 0.98
N THR A 66 -7.52 -0.74 1.46
CA THR A 66 -8.91 -1.11 1.17
C THR A 66 -9.53 -0.12 0.18
N ASN A 67 -10.82 -0.23 -0.07
CA ASN A 67 -11.51 0.74 -0.95
C ASN A 67 -11.52 2.15 -0.37
N THR A 68 -11.58 2.31 0.95
CA THR A 68 -11.77 3.62 1.59
C THR A 68 -10.59 4.07 2.43
N ALA A 69 -9.73 3.16 2.91
CA ALA A 69 -8.70 3.48 3.90
C ALA A 69 -7.42 2.65 3.76
N VAL A 70 -6.41 3.04 4.50
CA VAL A 70 -5.15 2.32 4.66
C VAL A 70 -4.99 1.89 6.11
N TYR A 71 -4.56 0.64 6.31
CA TYR A 71 -4.34 0.04 7.61
C TYR A 71 -2.91 -0.48 7.73
N HIS A 72 -2.40 -0.49 8.96
CA HIS A 72 -1.20 -1.22 9.33
C HIS A 72 -1.54 -2.35 10.29
N TRP A 73 -0.96 -3.51 10.05
CA TRP A 73 -1.11 -4.67 10.93
C TRP A 73 0.24 -5.14 11.42
N SER A 74 0.49 -4.95 12.72
CA SER A 74 1.70 -5.42 13.37
C SER A 74 1.64 -6.93 13.60
N MET A 75 2.77 -7.61 13.44
CA MET A 75 2.91 -9.03 13.80
C MET A 75 3.24 -9.23 15.28
N GLU A 76 3.46 -8.15 16.03
CA GLU A 76 3.78 -8.18 17.45
C GLU A 76 2.51 -8.29 18.31
N GLY A 77 2.56 -9.15 19.32
CA GLY A 77 1.46 -9.36 20.26
C GLY A 77 0.13 -9.74 19.58
N ASP A 78 -0.98 -9.47 20.23
CA ASP A 78 -2.34 -9.72 19.73
C ASP A 78 -2.94 -8.49 19.01
N SER A 79 -2.11 -7.74 18.27
CA SER A 79 -2.56 -6.56 17.56
C SER A 79 -3.51 -6.90 16.40
N GLU A 80 -4.47 -6.03 16.17
CA GLU A 80 -5.35 -6.00 15.02
C GLU A 80 -4.92 -4.93 14.00
N PRO A 81 -5.41 -4.97 12.74
CA PRO A 81 -5.18 -3.91 11.78
C PRO A 81 -5.65 -2.55 12.31
N GLN A 82 -4.75 -1.58 12.35
CA GLN A 82 -5.03 -0.21 12.81
C GLN A 82 -5.16 0.71 11.60
N LYS A 83 -6.25 1.47 11.53
CA LYS A 83 -6.46 2.46 10.48
C LYS A 83 -5.43 3.58 10.60
N MET A 84 -4.75 3.87 9.51
CA MET A 84 -3.74 4.92 9.42
C MET A 84 -4.31 6.23 8.87
N PHE A 85 -5.04 6.15 7.78
CA PHE A 85 -5.68 7.30 7.12
C PHE A 85 -6.73 6.85 6.10
N ASP A 86 -7.62 7.77 5.73
CA ASP A 86 -8.60 7.57 4.66
C ASP A 86 -7.97 7.80 3.29
N ARG A 87 -8.43 7.05 2.30
CA ARG A 87 -8.06 7.30 0.90
C ARG A 87 -8.70 8.60 0.41
N THR A 88 -7.94 9.34 -0.39
CA THR A 88 -8.43 10.56 -1.05
C THR A 88 -9.21 10.23 -2.32
N GLY A 89 -10.10 11.15 -2.71
CA GLY A 89 -11.01 10.96 -3.84
C GLY A 89 -10.33 10.76 -5.19
N ASN A 90 -9.11 11.28 -5.37
CA ASN A 90 -8.33 11.11 -6.61
C ASN A 90 -7.98 9.65 -6.91
N LEU A 91 -8.03 8.75 -5.91
CA LEU A 91 -7.80 7.31 -6.06
C LEU A 91 -9.08 6.52 -6.34
N ASN A 92 -10.26 7.16 -6.36
CA ASN A 92 -11.51 6.48 -6.67
C ASN A 92 -11.49 5.92 -8.08
N GLY A 93 -11.90 4.66 -8.23
CA GLY A 93 -11.88 3.95 -9.51
C GLY A 93 -10.48 3.60 -10.02
N CYS A 94 -9.41 3.89 -9.28
CA CYS A 94 -8.06 3.50 -9.64
C CYS A 94 -7.76 2.06 -9.18
N GLN A 95 -7.05 1.33 -10.02
CA GLN A 95 -6.35 0.11 -9.59
C GLN A 95 -5.14 0.52 -8.76
N ILE A 96 -5.12 0.14 -7.50
CA ILE A 96 -3.96 0.41 -6.62
C ILE A 96 -2.81 -0.51 -7.01
N ILE A 97 -1.66 0.07 -7.29
CA ILE A 97 -0.46 -0.65 -7.77
C ILE A 97 0.72 -0.58 -6.81
N ALA A 98 0.72 0.39 -5.89
CA ALA A 98 1.78 0.49 -4.90
C ALA A 98 1.31 1.16 -3.61
N TYR A 99 1.86 0.69 -2.50
CA TYR A 99 1.86 1.33 -1.20
C TYR A 99 3.28 1.37 -0.65
N ARG A 100 3.75 2.50 -0.19
CA ARG A 100 5.10 2.67 0.35
C ARG A 100 5.09 3.50 1.61
N ALA A 101 6.05 3.21 2.49
CA ALA A 101 6.33 3.98 3.69
C ALA A 101 7.76 4.51 3.65
N SER A 102 8.00 5.69 4.21
CA SER A 102 9.35 6.17 4.51
C SER A 102 9.99 5.34 5.62
N GLN A 103 11.32 5.32 5.68
CA GLN A 103 12.05 4.52 6.66
C GLN A 103 11.70 4.89 8.10
N ASP A 104 11.44 6.16 8.37
CA ASP A 104 11.03 6.68 9.68
C ASP A 104 9.53 6.53 9.97
N MET A 105 8.76 5.93 9.04
CA MET A 105 7.32 5.70 9.16
C MET A 105 6.49 6.98 9.36
N LYS A 106 6.97 8.12 8.85
CA LYS A 106 6.28 9.40 8.94
C LYS A 106 5.54 9.79 7.66
N TRP A 107 5.96 9.22 6.51
CA TRP A 107 5.38 9.48 5.20
C TRP A 107 4.92 8.18 4.56
N PHE A 108 3.75 8.25 3.91
CA PHE A 108 3.15 7.12 3.22
C PHE A 108 2.63 7.55 1.86
N SER A 109 2.80 6.70 0.86
CA SER A 109 2.24 6.94 -0.48
C SER A 109 1.41 5.77 -0.95
N VAL A 110 0.23 6.08 -1.49
CA VAL A 110 -0.62 5.14 -2.23
C VAL A 110 -0.61 5.57 -3.68
N VAL A 111 -0.26 4.67 -4.58
CA VAL A 111 -0.25 4.93 -6.04
C VAL A 111 -1.28 4.04 -6.70
N GLY A 112 -2.11 4.64 -7.52
CA GLY A 112 -3.10 3.98 -8.34
C GLY A 112 -3.00 4.38 -9.79
N ILE A 113 -3.52 3.56 -10.67
CA ILE A 113 -3.67 3.85 -12.10
C ILE A 113 -5.15 3.81 -12.49
N ALA A 114 -5.56 4.77 -13.30
CA ALA A 114 -6.88 4.82 -13.91
C ALA A 114 -6.76 4.68 -15.42
N ALA A 115 -7.87 4.32 -16.07
CA ALA A 115 -7.95 4.27 -17.53
C ALA A 115 -7.56 5.64 -18.12
N GLY A 116 -6.80 5.60 -19.20
CA GLY A 116 -6.45 6.77 -19.98
C GLY A 116 -7.61 7.27 -20.84
N ASP A 117 -7.29 8.18 -21.76
CA ASP A 117 -8.22 8.64 -22.78
C ASP A 117 -8.63 7.47 -23.68
N PRO A 118 -9.94 7.31 -24.05
CA PRO A 118 -10.38 6.28 -24.97
C PRO A 118 -9.64 6.27 -26.33
N SER A 119 -9.16 7.42 -26.78
CA SER A 119 -8.35 7.55 -27.98
C SER A 119 -6.90 7.02 -27.81
N ARG A 120 -6.43 6.86 -26.57
CA ARG A 120 -5.09 6.39 -26.23
C ARG A 120 -5.14 5.43 -25.03
N PRO A 121 -5.74 4.23 -25.19
CA PRO A 121 -5.99 3.32 -24.07
C PRO A 121 -4.71 2.79 -23.38
N GLY A 122 -3.57 2.81 -24.07
CA GLY A 122 -2.29 2.43 -23.50
C GLY A 122 -1.67 3.48 -22.56
N LEU A 123 -2.23 4.69 -22.51
CA LEU A 123 -1.75 5.78 -21.69
C LEU A 123 -2.59 5.91 -20.42
N VAL A 124 -2.25 5.12 -19.41
CA VAL A 124 -2.95 5.18 -18.11
C VAL A 124 -2.63 6.47 -17.34
N LYS A 125 -3.59 6.95 -16.58
CA LYS A 125 -3.40 8.08 -15.64
C LYS A 125 -2.88 7.58 -14.32
N GLY A 126 -1.74 8.10 -13.88
CA GLY A 126 -1.21 7.83 -12.54
C GLY A 126 -1.80 8.80 -11.52
N LYS A 127 -2.25 8.27 -10.40
CA LYS A 127 -2.77 9.04 -9.26
C LYS A 127 -2.04 8.62 -7.99
N MET A 128 -1.71 9.57 -7.15
CA MET A 128 -1.01 9.32 -5.90
C MET A 128 -1.64 10.12 -4.77
N GLN A 129 -1.77 9.49 -3.62
CA GLN A 129 -1.98 10.13 -2.33
C GLN A 129 -0.69 10.06 -1.54
N LEU A 130 -0.20 11.20 -1.09
CA LEU A 130 0.92 11.32 -0.17
C LEU A 130 0.39 11.75 1.19
N PHE A 131 0.58 10.94 2.21
CA PHE A 131 0.12 11.20 3.58
C PHE A 131 1.30 11.50 4.51
N SER A 132 1.20 12.58 5.27
CA SER A 132 2.10 12.90 6.36
C SER A 132 1.45 12.55 7.70
N LYS A 133 2.08 11.64 8.45
CA LYS A 133 1.60 11.24 9.77
C LYS A 133 1.70 12.39 10.80
N GLU A 134 2.78 13.17 10.74
CA GLU A 134 2.99 14.30 11.65
C GLU A 134 1.96 15.40 11.45
N LEU A 135 1.65 15.71 10.19
CA LEU A 135 0.68 16.77 9.86
C LEU A 135 -0.77 16.27 9.87
N GLY A 136 -1.00 14.95 9.88
CA GLY A 136 -2.32 14.36 9.74
C GLY A 136 -3.00 14.73 8.43
N ARG A 137 -2.23 14.97 7.34
CA ARG A 137 -2.73 15.51 6.08
C ARG A 137 -2.31 14.66 4.90
N SER A 138 -3.22 14.59 3.92
CA SER A 138 -2.96 14.01 2.59
C SER A 138 -2.79 15.11 1.56
N GLN A 139 -1.92 14.86 0.59
CA GLN A 139 -1.76 15.61 -0.64
C GLN A 139 -2.07 14.70 -1.83
N GLU A 140 -2.90 15.18 -2.75
CA GLU A 140 -3.23 14.51 -4.01
C GLU A 140 -2.25 14.96 -5.09
N LEU A 141 -1.67 14.00 -5.79
CA LEU A 141 -0.68 14.22 -6.84
C LEU A 141 -0.98 13.33 -8.05
N ASP A 142 -0.54 13.76 -9.22
CA ASP A 142 -0.51 12.93 -10.41
C ASP A 142 0.87 12.26 -10.48
N ALA A 143 0.90 10.95 -10.27
CA ALA A 143 2.14 10.17 -10.30
C ALA A 143 1.87 8.70 -10.59
N HIS A 144 2.83 8.04 -11.26
CA HIS A 144 2.79 6.62 -11.61
C HIS A 144 3.71 5.77 -10.72
N ALA A 145 4.63 6.41 -10.02
CA ALA A 145 5.55 5.76 -9.08
C ALA A 145 6.00 6.75 -8.01
N CYS A 146 6.36 6.22 -6.83
CA CYS A 146 6.92 7.00 -5.74
C CYS A 146 8.01 6.20 -5.02
N ALA A 147 9.01 6.89 -4.52
CA ALA A 147 10.06 6.34 -3.66
C ALA A 147 10.41 7.34 -2.56
N PHE A 148 10.82 6.79 -1.41
CA PHE A 148 11.33 7.57 -0.28
C PHE A 148 12.81 7.31 -0.09
N SER A 149 13.54 8.37 0.26
CA SER A 149 14.96 8.30 0.63
C SER A 149 15.27 9.39 1.65
N THR A 150 16.46 9.35 2.22
CA THR A 150 16.97 10.43 3.07
C THR A 150 18.25 10.98 2.45
N HIS A 151 18.44 12.28 2.53
CA HIS A 151 19.63 12.96 2.07
C HIS A 151 20.15 13.89 3.16
N GLN A 152 21.46 13.90 3.36
CA GLN A 152 22.09 14.84 4.27
C GLN A 152 22.74 15.95 3.46
N VAL A 153 22.20 17.15 3.59
CA VAL A 153 22.81 18.34 2.97
C VAL A 153 24.09 18.68 3.71
N THR A 154 25.15 18.99 2.97
CA THR A 154 26.45 19.37 3.56
C THR A 154 26.27 20.57 4.50
N GLY A 155 26.75 20.44 5.73
CA GLY A 155 26.61 21.45 6.77
C GLY A 155 25.36 21.30 7.67
N ASN A 156 24.41 20.42 7.33
CA ASN A 156 23.27 20.12 8.18
C ASN A 156 23.56 18.89 9.06
N SER A 157 23.21 18.99 10.34
CA SER A 157 23.30 17.86 11.29
C SER A 157 22.19 16.83 11.12
N VAL A 158 21.09 17.20 10.47
CA VAL A 158 19.89 16.37 10.32
C VAL A 158 19.70 15.98 8.87
N LYS A 159 19.37 14.70 8.63
CA LYS A 159 18.98 14.20 7.30
C LYS A 159 17.60 14.70 6.92
N SER A 160 17.48 15.17 5.68
CA SER A 160 16.20 15.55 5.08
C SER A 160 15.52 14.34 4.44
N GLN A 161 14.22 14.23 4.60
CA GLN A 161 13.41 13.26 3.87
C GLN A 161 13.29 13.72 2.41
N VAL A 162 13.60 12.82 1.49
CA VAL A 162 13.44 13.03 0.04
C VAL A 162 12.31 12.15 -0.46
N ILE A 163 11.40 12.75 -1.21
CA ILE A 163 10.28 12.07 -1.85
C ILE A 163 10.46 12.27 -3.36
N ALA A 164 10.68 11.17 -4.08
CA ALA A 164 10.77 11.17 -5.52
C ALA A 164 9.53 10.50 -6.11
N PHE A 165 8.95 11.10 -7.15
CA PHE A 165 7.84 10.50 -7.88
C PHE A 165 7.99 10.73 -9.39
N ALA A 166 7.43 9.83 -10.18
CA ALA A 166 7.45 9.88 -11.62
C ALA A 166 6.05 10.09 -12.18
N GLN A 167 5.92 11.02 -13.10
CA GLN A 167 4.69 11.29 -13.84
C GLN A 167 4.95 11.14 -15.33
N LYS A 168 4.11 10.35 -16.02
CA LYS A 168 4.05 10.34 -17.48
C LYS A 168 3.12 11.45 -17.95
N THR A 169 3.61 12.30 -18.82
CA THR A 169 2.84 13.37 -19.46
C THR A 169 2.93 13.23 -20.96
N VAL A 170 1.82 13.46 -21.66
CA VAL A 170 1.83 13.53 -23.12
C VAL A 170 2.36 14.88 -23.53
N MET A 171 3.43 14.90 -24.29
CA MET A 171 4.00 16.13 -24.86
C MET A 171 3.12 16.63 -26.00
N PRO A 172 3.21 17.94 -26.36
CA PRO A 172 2.43 18.51 -27.48
C PRO A 172 2.65 17.79 -28.82
N ASP A 173 3.81 17.19 -29.02
CA ASP A 173 4.16 16.38 -30.20
C ASP A 173 3.62 14.94 -30.15
N GLY A 174 2.91 14.56 -29.09
CA GLY A 174 2.33 13.23 -28.90
C GLY A 174 3.28 12.19 -28.29
N ASN A 175 4.54 12.53 -28.01
CA ASN A 175 5.47 11.68 -27.28
C ASN A 175 5.14 11.66 -25.77
N VAL A 176 5.68 10.64 -25.04
CA VAL A 176 5.43 10.41 -23.60
C VAL A 176 6.74 10.44 -22.85
#